data_83569b23b8ccb9726c004dd99087fb71
#
_entry.id   83569b23b8ccb9726c004dd99087fb71
#
_cell.length_a   1.000
_cell.length_b   1.000
_cell.length_c   1.000
_cell.angle_alpha   90.00
_cell.angle_beta   90.00
_cell.angle_gamma   90.00
#
_symmetry.space_group_name_H-M   'P 1'
#
loop_
_entity.id
_entity.type
_entity.pdbx_description
1 polymer ?
#
loop_
_entity_poly.entity_id
_entity_poly.type
_entity_poly.pdbx_seq_one_letter_code
_entity_poly.pdbx_strand_id
1 'polypeptide(L)'
;MEGLETVGSALLTLGLVAVAVALSLYERLDLEKDIGIAVVRSFVQLAAVGYAIDYIFGLESLVAVVLLLAGMVGFAAWTSSRRARGVPRALPVAAGAIGVAAVATLGVLLLLGIVPATARYLIPLGGMVIGNAMNTASLTLARVRDDVTEQRLKVEAALALGATSRQAVSPILKTALRNAMIPLIDSTKTTGIIFLPGAMVGMIIAGADPLEAARLQIVVLYMLLGSVSIAAILVGLLSYRSFFTARHQLKVDLSKG
;
A
#
# COMPACT_ATOMS: atom_id res chain seq x y z
N MET A 1 23.78 1.98 -30.16
CA MET A 1 23.09 3.27 -30.32
C MET A 1 21.78 3.31 -29.52
N GLU A 2 21.02 2.22 -29.40
CA GLU A 2 19.78 2.14 -28.60
C GLU A 2 19.91 2.53 -27.11
N GLY A 3 21.04 2.18 -26.47
CA GLY A 3 21.24 2.52 -25.06
C GLY A 3 21.46 4.02 -24.78
N LEU A 4 22.01 4.76 -25.71
CA LEU A 4 22.21 6.22 -25.60
C LEU A 4 20.92 7.00 -25.84
N GLU A 5 20.05 6.51 -26.73
CA GLU A 5 18.72 7.08 -26.96
C GLU A 5 17.79 6.85 -25.76
N THR A 6 17.90 5.68 -25.12
CA THR A 6 17.12 5.34 -23.91
C THR A 6 17.55 6.20 -22.71
N VAL A 7 18.84 6.46 -22.52
CA VAL A 7 19.34 7.37 -21.48
C VAL A 7 18.95 8.80 -21.77
N GLY A 8 19.03 9.24 -23.04
CA GLY A 8 18.62 10.57 -23.47
C GLY A 8 17.15 10.83 -23.21
N SER A 9 16.26 9.88 -23.54
CA SER A 9 14.84 10.01 -23.28
C SER A 9 14.51 10.03 -21.77
N ALA A 10 15.19 9.23 -20.97
CA ALA A 10 15.04 9.26 -19.51
C ALA A 10 15.49 10.60 -18.92
N LEU A 11 16.57 11.20 -19.42
CA LEU A 11 17.01 12.54 -19.01
C LEU A 11 16.01 13.62 -19.41
N LEU A 12 15.39 13.53 -20.60
CA LEU A 12 14.35 14.46 -21.03
C LEU A 12 13.10 14.41 -20.12
N THR A 13 12.76 13.23 -19.57
CA THR A 13 11.65 13.12 -18.62
C THR A 13 11.91 13.84 -17.29
N LEU A 14 13.19 14.08 -16.92
CA LEU A 14 13.50 14.94 -15.77
C LEU A 14 13.04 16.38 -15.95
N GLY A 15 12.80 16.83 -17.19
CA GLY A 15 12.15 18.11 -17.46
C GLY A 15 10.76 18.22 -16.83
N LEU A 16 9.98 17.12 -16.77
CA LEU A 16 8.69 17.10 -16.08
C LEU A 16 8.85 17.20 -14.56
N VAL A 17 9.91 16.62 -14.01
CA VAL A 17 10.25 16.77 -12.59
C VAL A 17 10.62 18.21 -12.29
N ALA A 18 11.40 18.86 -13.17
CA ALA A 18 11.75 20.27 -13.02
C ALA A 18 10.50 21.17 -13.01
N VAL A 19 9.49 20.89 -13.85
CA VAL A 19 8.20 21.58 -13.82
C VAL A 19 7.50 21.39 -12.46
N ALA A 20 7.47 20.17 -11.91
CA ALA A 20 6.86 19.90 -10.62
C ALA A 20 7.57 20.67 -9.49
N VAL A 21 8.90 20.72 -9.51
CA VAL A 21 9.70 21.49 -8.55
C VAL A 21 9.45 23.00 -8.71
N ALA A 22 9.40 23.51 -9.95
CA ALA A 22 9.12 24.92 -10.20
C ALA A 22 7.72 25.34 -9.69
N LEU A 23 6.70 24.49 -9.90
CA LEU A 23 5.35 24.73 -9.37
C LEU A 23 5.32 24.68 -7.84
N SER A 24 6.06 23.76 -7.21
CA SER A 24 6.18 23.71 -5.75
C SER A 24 6.81 24.98 -5.19
N LEU A 25 7.88 25.47 -5.82
CA LEU A 25 8.52 26.74 -5.44
C LEU A 25 7.58 27.94 -5.63
N TYR A 26 6.86 27.97 -6.75
CA TYR A 26 5.92 29.07 -7.07
C TYR A 26 4.79 29.14 -6.03
N GLU A 27 4.17 28.00 -5.70
CA GLU A 27 3.08 27.90 -4.72
C GLU A 27 3.58 27.81 -3.26
N ARG A 28 4.89 27.80 -3.02
CA ARG A 28 5.52 27.69 -1.69
C ARG A 28 5.03 26.46 -0.90
N LEU A 29 5.02 25.30 -1.58
CA LEU A 29 4.55 24.04 -0.99
C LEU A 29 5.62 23.33 -0.15
N ASP A 30 6.88 23.78 -0.22
CA ASP A 30 8.05 23.19 0.47
C ASP A 30 8.25 21.68 0.15
N LEU A 31 7.88 21.24 -1.08
CA LEU A 31 7.97 19.84 -1.51
C LEU A 31 9.22 19.49 -2.33
N GLU A 32 10.08 20.48 -2.63
CA GLU A 32 11.23 20.33 -3.55
C GLU A 32 12.19 19.23 -3.09
N LYS A 33 12.47 19.20 -1.79
CA LYS A 33 13.35 18.19 -1.18
C LYS A 33 12.73 16.80 -1.27
N ASP A 34 11.44 16.67 -1.00
CA ASP A 34 10.72 15.40 -1.04
C ASP A 34 10.63 14.88 -2.48
N ILE A 35 10.38 15.74 -3.46
CA ILE A 35 10.39 15.41 -4.89
C ILE A 35 11.78 14.94 -5.30
N GLY A 36 12.83 15.70 -4.96
CA GLY A 36 14.22 15.33 -5.29
C GLY A 36 14.64 13.98 -4.69
N ILE A 37 14.34 13.77 -3.41
CA ILE A 37 14.59 12.49 -2.73
C ILE A 37 13.80 11.35 -3.37
N ALA A 38 12.54 11.57 -3.73
CA ALA A 38 11.71 10.56 -4.38
C ALA A 38 12.29 10.12 -5.73
N VAL A 39 12.73 11.06 -6.56
CA VAL A 39 13.33 10.78 -7.88
C VAL A 39 14.63 10.00 -7.76
N VAL A 40 15.57 10.48 -6.93
CA VAL A 40 16.86 9.79 -6.74
C VAL A 40 16.65 8.39 -6.15
N ARG A 41 15.80 8.31 -5.13
CA ARG A 41 15.49 7.05 -4.45
C ARG A 41 14.81 6.04 -5.39
N SER A 42 13.84 6.48 -6.20
CA SER A 42 13.16 5.59 -7.14
C SER A 42 14.13 5.05 -8.20
N PHE A 43 15.02 5.88 -8.73
CA PHE A 43 16.03 5.46 -9.68
C PHE A 43 16.96 4.39 -9.09
N VAL A 44 17.54 4.66 -7.91
CA VAL A 44 18.45 3.72 -7.25
C VAL A 44 17.71 2.42 -6.88
N GLN A 45 16.49 2.53 -6.36
CA GLN A 45 15.70 1.36 -5.98
C GLN A 45 15.30 0.50 -7.18
N LEU A 46 14.86 1.11 -8.29
CA LEU A 46 14.50 0.36 -9.50
C LEU A 46 15.70 -0.34 -10.12
N ALA A 47 16.85 0.32 -10.18
CA ALA A 47 18.08 -0.30 -10.64
C ALA A 47 18.49 -1.49 -9.75
N ALA A 48 18.51 -1.29 -8.43
CA ALA A 48 18.86 -2.36 -7.49
C ALA A 48 17.89 -3.54 -7.54
N VAL A 49 16.58 -3.26 -7.63
CA VAL A 49 15.54 -4.28 -7.74
C VAL A 49 15.66 -5.06 -9.06
N GLY A 50 15.96 -4.37 -10.17
CA GLY A 50 16.19 -5.04 -11.45
C GLY A 50 17.26 -6.13 -11.35
N TYR A 51 18.45 -5.82 -10.80
CA TYR A 51 19.51 -6.79 -10.57
C TYR A 51 19.11 -7.90 -9.57
N ALA A 52 18.42 -7.54 -8.48
CA ALA A 52 17.99 -8.51 -7.48
C ALA A 52 16.98 -9.52 -8.05
N ILE A 53 16.03 -9.07 -8.87
CA ILE A 53 15.03 -9.93 -9.51
C ILE A 53 15.68 -10.88 -10.50
N ASP A 54 16.61 -10.38 -11.32
CA ASP A 54 17.35 -11.21 -12.28
C ASP A 54 18.10 -12.34 -11.55
N TYR A 55 18.81 -12.01 -10.47
CA TYR A 55 19.49 -13.00 -9.63
C TYR A 55 18.53 -14.03 -9.02
N ILE A 56 17.39 -13.58 -8.47
CA ILE A 56 16.41 -14.48 -7.82
C ILE A 56 15.72 -15.38 -8.84
N PHE A 57 15.46 -14.88 -10.06
CA PHE A 57 14.90 -15.72 -11.13
C PHE A 57 15.84 -16.85 -11.52
N GLY A 58 17.17 -16.64 -11.44
CA GLY A 58 18.16 -17.68 -11.68
C GLY A 58 18.26 -18.73 -10.58
N LEU A 59 17.81 -18.44 -9.35
CA LEU A 59 17.89 -19.39 -8.22
C LEU A 59 16.79 -20.46 -8.22
N GLU A 60 15.66 -20.24 -8.91
CA GLU A 60 14.47 -21.12 -8.95
C GLU A 60 13.98 -21.61 -7.56
N SER A 61 14.34 -20.86 -6.50
CA SER A 61 14.08 -21.23 -5.11
C SER A 61 12.82 -20.55 -4.58
N LEU A 62 11.79 -21.33 -4.27
CA LEU A 62 10.58 -20.82 -3.62
C LEU A 62 10.87 -20.23 -2.23
N VAL A 63 11.88 -20.75 -1.52
CA VAL A 63 12.31 -20.22 -0.22
C VAL A 63 12.85 -18.79 -0.37
N ALA A 64 13.66 -18.54 -1.40
CA ALA A 64 14.16 -17.19 -1.69
C ALA A 64 13.03 -16.20 -1.99
N VAL A 65 12.01 -16.62 -2.74
CA VAL A 65 10.82 -15.82 -3.03
C VAL A 65 10.05 -15.48 -1.74
N VAL A 66 9.82 -16.47 -0.87
CA VAL A 66 9.12 -16.25 0.41
C VAL A 66 9.91 -15.31 1.32
N LEU A 67 11.22 -15.46 1.43
CA LEU A 67 12.07 -14.57 2.20
C LEU A 67 12.06 -13.13 1.66
N LEU A 68 12.09 -12.97 0.33
CA LEU A 68 11.97 -11.65 -0.30
C LEU A 68 10.63 -11.00 0.03
N LEU A 69 9.52 -11.73 -0.15
CA LEU A 69 8.18 -11.23 0.16
C LEU A 69 8.03 -10.89 1.67
N ALA A 70 8.60 -11.71 2.55
CA ALA A 70 8.62 -11.41 3.99
C ALA A 70 9.42 -10.13 4.29
N GLY A 71 10.57 -9.93 3.66
CA GLY A 71 11.34 -8.68 3.73
C GLY A 71 10.54 -7.48 3.24
N MET A 72 9.81 -7.63 2.12
CA MET A 72 8.93 -6.58 1.59
C MET A 72 7.79 -6.25 2.56
N VAL A 73 7.17 -7.23 3.21
CA VAL A 73 6.16 -7.01 4.26
C VAL A 73 6.77 -6.25 5.45
N GLY A 74 7.96 -6.63 5.90
CA GLY A 74 8.67 -5.92 6.97
C GLY A 74 8.94 -4.46 6.65
N PHE A 75 9.44 -4.19 5.44
CA PHE A 75 9.69 -2.82 4.97
C PHE A 75 8.39 -2.01 4.79
N ALA A 76 7.34 -2.64 4.25
CA ALA A 76 6.02 -2.03 4.11
C ALA A 76 5.41 -1.67 5.48
N ALA A 77 5.50 -2.56 6.45
CA ALA A 77 5.04 -2.33 7.81
C ALA A 77 5.80 -1.18 8.49
N TRP A 78 7.13 -1.16 8.35
CA TRP A 78 7.95 -0.06 8.85
C TRP A 78 7.58 1.28 8.21
N THR A 79 7.38 1.31 6.90
CA THR A 79 6.95 2.50 6.17
C THR A 79 5.57 2.98 6.63
N SER A 80 4.60 2.06 6.76
CA SER A 80 3.26 2.38 7.28
C SER A 80 3.32 2.96 8.69
N SER A 81 4.12 2.36 9.58
CA SER A 81 4.25 2.85 10.95
C SER A 81 4.87 4.24 11.03
N ARG A 82 5.82 4.55 10.15
CA ARG A 82 6.42 5.88 10.06
C ARG A 82 5.45 6.95 9.53
N ARG A 83 4.59 6.59 8.59
CA ARG A 83 3.55 7.49 8.07
C ARG A 83 2.44 7.75 9.10
N ALA A 84 2.14 6.76 9.93
CA ALA A 84 1.12 6.82 10.97
C ALA A 84 1.73 7.14 12.36
N ARG A 85 2.55 8.20 12.43
CA ARG A 85 3.17 8.66 13.69
C ARG A 85 2.09 8.92 14.75
N GLY A 86 2.36 8.57 16.00
CA GLY A 86 1.43 8.75 17.12
C GLY A 86 0.39 7.63 17.28
N VAL A 87 0.36 6.61 16.41
CA VAL A 87 -0.47 5.42 16.62
C VAL A 87 0.31 4.39 17.47
N PRO A 88 -0.17 4.04 18.67
CA PRO A 88 0.50 3.04 19.49
C PRO A 88 0.52 1.68 18.77
N ARG A 89 1.65 0.98 18.80
CA ARG A 89 1.83 -0.33 18.18
C ARG A 89 1.54 -0.37 16.66
N ALA A 90 1.74 0.75 15.93
CA ALA A 90 1.51 0.82 14.50
C ALA A 90 2.30 -0.24 13.71
N LEU A 91 3.57 -0.48 14.07
CA LEU A 91 4.43 -1.45 13.38
C LEU A 91 3.88 -2.89 13.41
N PRO A 92 3.62 -3.52 14.59
CA PRO A 92 3.10 -4.89 14.62
C PRO A 92 1.69 -5.00 14.03
N VAL A 93 0.85 -3.96 14.15
CA VAL A 93 -0.48 -3.93 13.52
C VAL A 93 -0.35 -3.92 11.99
N ALA A 94 0.50 -3.07 11.45
CA ALA A 94 0.73 -3.00 10.02
C ALA A 94 1.37 -4.30 9.49
N ALA A 95 2.39 -4.85 10.18
CA ALA A 95 3.05 -6.09 9.78
C ALA A 95 2.07 -7.27 9.73
N GLY A 96 1.27 -7.45 10.77
CA GLY A 96 0.25 -8.50 10.82
C GLY A 96 -0.81 -8.34 9.74
N ALA A 97 -1.34 -7.13 9.56
CA ALA A 97 -2.39 -6.87 8.58
C ALA A 97 -1.91 -7.03 7.13
N ILE A 98 -0.74 -6.46 6.79
CA ILE A 98 -0.14 -6.57 5.44
C ILE A 98 0.26 -8.03 5.17
N GLY A 99 0.88 -8.69 6.15
CA GLY A 99 1.29 -10.10 6.02
C GLY A 99 0.10 -11.02 5.80
N VAL A 100 -0.96 -10.91 6.59
CA VAL A 100 -2.19 -11.70 6.42
C VAL A 100 -2.85 -11.39 5.08
N ALA A 101 -2.93 -10.12 4.67
CA ALA A 101 -3.48 -9.75 3.36
C ALA A 101 -2.67 -10.38 2.21
N ALA A 102 -1.34 -10.34 2.29
CA ALA A 102 -0.47 -10.93 1.27
C ALA A 102 -0.63 -12.46 1.21
N VAL A 103 -0.53 -13.14 2.35
CA VAL A 103 -0.64 -14.61 2.43
C VAL A 103 -2.03 -15.09 1.99
N ALA A 104 -3.09 -14.45 2.47
CA ALA A 104 -4.46 -14.85 2.11
C ALA A 104 -4.72 -14.66 0.62
N THR A 105 -4.30 -13.52 0.06
CA THR A 105 -4.59 -13.18 -1.35
C THR A 105 -3.75 -14.03 -2.30
N LEU A 106 -2.43 -14.09 -2.11
CA LEU A 106 -1.55 -14.92 -2.94
C LEU A 106 -1.86 -16.42 -2.74
N GLY A 107 -2.15 -16.82 -1.49
CA GLY A 107 -2.53 -18.20 -1.19
C GLY A 107 -3.78 -18.66 -1.93
N VAL A 108 -4.82 -17.82 -2.00
CA VAL A 108 -6.03 -18.12 -2.79
C VAL A 108 -5.71 -18.28 -4.27
N LEU A 109 -4.89 -17.38 -4.85
CA LEU A 109 -4.52 -17.49 -6.27
C LEU A 109 -3.74 -18.77 -6.58
N LEU A 110 -2.85 -19.18 -5.67
CA LEU A 110 -2.07 -20.41 -5.80
C LEU A 110 -2.95 -21.65 -5.63
N LEU A 111 -3.82 -21.67 -4.61
CA LEU A 111 -4.70 -22.80 -4.33
C LEU A 111 -5.72 -23.07 -5.45
N LEU A 112 -6.19 -21.99 -6.08
CA LEU A 112 -7.11 -22.07 -7.23
C LEU A 112 -6.38 -22.35 -8.56
N GLY A 113 -5.04 -22.45 -8.56
CA GLY A 113 -4.25 -22.67 -9.78
C GLY A 113 -4.32 -21.51 -10.79
N ILE A 114 -4.75 -20.31 -10.36
CA ILE A 114 -4.88 -19.14 -11.23
C ILE A 114 -3.50 -18.62 -11.64
N VAL A 115 -2.52 -18.73 -10.74
CA VAL A 115 -1.15 -18.27 -10.94
C VAL A 115 -0.17 -19.39 -10.60
N PRO A 116 0.84 -19.65 -11.44
CA PRO A 116 1.86 -20.64 -11.13
C PRO A 116 2.75 -20.19 -9.97
N ALA A 117 3.19 -21.16 -9.15
CA ALA A 117 4.06 -20.93 -7.99
C ALA A 117 5.51 -20.68 -8.40
N THR A 118 5.76 -19.69 -9.27
CA THR A 118 7.09 -19.33 -9.75
C THR A 118 7.47 -17.91 -9.35
N ALA A 119 8.76 -17.64 -9.22
CA ALA A 119 9.29 -16.32 -8.85
C ALA A 119 8.78 -15.21 -9.79
N ARG A 120 8.66 -15.52 -11.09
CA ARG A 120 8.22 -14.56 -12.13
C ARG A 120 6.81 -14.01 -11.90
N TYR A 121 5.93 -14.79 -11.28
CA TYR A 121 4.57 -14.37 -10.96
C TYR A 121 4.46 -13.88 -9.50
N LEU A 122 5.04 -14.63 -8.56
CA LEU A 122 4.87 -14.33 -7.13
C LEU A 122 5.53 -13.02 -6.70
N ILE A 123 6.69 -12.66 -7.26
CA ILE A 123 7.38 -11.43 -6.88
C ILE A 123 6.62 -10.18 -7.34
N PRO A 124 6.24 -10.04 -8.64
CA PRO A 124 5.49 -8.87 -9.07
C PRO A 124 4.10 -8.76 -8.43
N LEU A 125 3.33 -9.87 -8.39
CA LEU A 125 2.01 -9.87 -7.78
C LEU A 125 2.06 -9.62 -6.28
N GLY A 126 3.03 -10.23 -5.59
CA GLY A 126 3.29 -9.97 -4.17
C GLY A 126 3.65 -8.52 -3.91
N GLY A 127 4.48 -7.92 -4.76
CA GLY A 127 4.81 -6.49 -4.69
C GLY A 127 3.58 -5.59 -4.83
N MET A 128 2.69 -5.89 -5.79
CA MET A 128 1.43 -5.16 -5.96
C MET A 128 0.52 -5.29 -4.74
N VAL A 129 0.34 -6.50 -4.22
CA VAL A 129 -0.47 -6.78 -3.02
C VAL A 129 0.09 -6.05 -1.80
N ILE A 130 1.37 -6.23 -1.51
CA ILE A 130 2.04 -5.64 -0.34
C ILE A 130 2.05 -4.12 -0.44
N GLY A 131 2.33 -3.54 -1.61
CA GLY A 131 2.36 -2.10 -1.83
C GLY A 131 1.01 -1.44 -1.63
N ASN A 132 -0.07 -2.02 -2.19
CA ASN A 132 -1.43 -1.50 -2.00
C ASN A 132 -1.91 -1.70 -0.56
N ALA A 133 -1.64 -2.86 0.06
CA ALA A 133 -1.94 -3.10 1.47
C ALA A 133 -1.18 -2.12 2.39
N MET A 134 0.09 -1.78 2.09
CA MET A 134 0.87 -0.78 2.81
C MET A 134 0.23 0.61 2.76
N ASN A 135 -0.17 1.06 1.57
CA ASN A 135 -0.81 2.36 1.42
C ASN A 135 -2.13 2.42 2.19
N THR A 136 -2.95 1.38 2.07
CA THR A 136 -4.22 1.26 2.79
C THR A 136 -4.02 1.20 4.30
N ALA A 137 -3.04 0.42 4.77
CA ALA A 137 -2.69 0.37 6.18
C ALA A 137 -2.27 1.74 6.72
N SER A 138 -1.42 2.46 5.99
CA SER A 138 -0.97 3.81 6.34
C SER A 138 -2.14 4.78 6.47
N LEU A 139 -3.04 4.80 5.47
CA LEU A 139 -4.22 5.66 5.45
C LEU A 139 -5.19 5.32 6.58
N THR A 140 -5.46 4.02 6.79
CA THR A 140 -6.37 3.57 7.86
C THR A 140 -5.83 3.96 9.23
N LEU A 141 -4.55 3.70 9.51
CA LEU A 141 -3.92 4.08 10.78
C LEU A 141 -3.99 5.58 11.05
N ALA A 142 -3.62 6.39 10.04
CA ALA A 142 -3.64 7.84 10.16
C ALA A 142 -5.08 8.36 10.40
N ARG A 143 -6.04 7.91 9.60
CA ARG A 143 -7.44 8.33 9.74
C ARG A 143 -8.06 7.93 11.08
N VAL A 144 -7.84 6.69 11.52
CA VAL A 144 -8.34 6.25 12.83
C VAL A 144 -7.77 7.12 13.96
N ARG A 145 -6.48 7.45 13.91
CA ARG A 145 -5.86 8.34 14.89
C ARG A 145 -6.48 9.73 14.87
N ASP A 146 -6.53 10.34 13.67
CA ASP A 146 -6.99 11.71 13.51
C ASP A 146 -8.45 11.85 13.92
N ASP A 147 -9.32 10.97 13.43
CA ASP A 147 -10.75 10.98 13.74
C ASP A 147 -11.03 10.68 15.22
N VAL A 148 -10.27 9.77 15.87
CA VAL A 148 -10.41 9.51 17.32
C VAL A 148 -9.96 10.71 18.13
N THR A 149 -8.91 11.42 17.70
CA THR A 149 -8.41 12.62 18.37
C THR A 149 -9.40 13.78 18.21
N GLU A 150 -9.89 14.02 17.01
CA GLU A 150 -10.84 15.09 16.69
C GLU A 150 -12.19 14.89 17.39
N GLN A 151 -12.68 13.64 17.43
CA GLN A 151 -13.96 13.31 18.02
C GLN A 151 -13.85 12.80 19.47
N ARG A 152 -12.75 13.13 20.15
CA ARG A 152 -12.44 12.65 21.51
C ARG A 152 -13.63 12.80 22.47
N LEU A 153 -14.23 13.99 22.54
CA LEU A 153 -15.35 14.27 23.44
C LEU A 153 -16.57 13.37 23.17
N LYS A 154 -16.83 13.06 21.89
CA LYS A 154 -17.93 12.15 21.52
C LYS A 154 -17.64 10.72 21.95
N VAL A 155 -16.37 10.28 21.80
CA VAL A 155 -15.92 8.95 22.23
C VAL A 155 -16.01 8.84 23.75
N GLU A 156 -15.54 9.84 24.50
CA GLU A 156 -15.59 9.88 25.98
C GLU A 156 -17.06 9.91 26.48
N ALA A 157 -17.93 10.68 25.84
CA ALA A 157 -19.36 10.72 26.19
C ALA A 157 -20.04 9.35 25.98
N ALA A 158 -19.74 8.66 24.87
CA ALA A 158 -20.28 7.32 24.62
C ALA A 158 -19.79 6.31 25.69
N LEU A 159 -18.50 6.37 26.06
CA LEU A 159 -17.95 5.54 27.12
C LEU A 159 -18.60 5.83 28.48
N ALA A 160 -18.83 7.10 28.81
CA ALA A 160 -19.51 7.50 30.04
C ALA A 160 -20.95 6.98 30.13
N LEU A 161 -21.61 6.80 28.98
CA LEU A 161 -22.94 6.18 28.87
C LEU A 161 -22.90 4.64 28.87
N GLY A 162 -21.74 4.03 29.12
CA GLY A 162 -21.58 2.58 29.23
C GLY A 162 -21.29 1.84 27.90
N ALA A 163 -20.99 2.56 26.83
CA ALA A 163 -20.58 1.92 25.57
C ALA A 163 -19.19 1.27 25.72
N THR A 164 -19.01 0.12 25.07
CA THR A 164 -17.67 -0.48 24.93
C THR A 164 -16.79 0.36 24.01
N SER A 165 -15.46 0.23 24.13
CA SER A 165 -14.51 0.93 23.24
C SER A 165 -14.83 0.73 21.77
N ARG A 166 -15.25 -0.50 21.38
CA ARG A 166 -15.64 -0.80 20.00
C ARG A 166 -16.90 -0.07 19.56
N GLN A 167 -17.89 0.02 20.41
CA GLN A 167 -19.14 0.74 20.14
C GLN A 167 -18.87 2.24 19.98
N ALA A 168 -18.08 2.81 20.90
CA ALA A 168 -17.75 4.23 20.88
C ALA A 168 -17.00 4.67 19.61
N VAL A 169 -16.10 3.82 19.06
CA VAL A 169 -15.35 4.15 17.83
C VAL A 169 -15.94 3.56 16.55
N SER A 170 -17.02 2.80 16.62
CA SER A 170 -17.60 2.13 15.42
C SER A 170 -17.90 3.07 14.27
N PRO A 171 -18.50 4.27 14.46
CA PRO A 171 -18.73 5.22 13.37
C PRO A 171 -17.40 5.72 12.74
N ILE A 172 -16.42 6.02 13.59
CA ILE A 172 -15.08 6.46 13.18
C ILE A 172 -14.40 5.37 12.33
N LEU A 173 -14.40 4.12 12.80
CA LEU A 173 -13.81 3.00 12.07
C LEU A 173 -14.47 2.82 10.70
N LYS A 174 -15.81 2.86 10.63
CA LYS A 174 -16.52 2.73 9.34
C LYS A 174 -16.09 3.80 8.34
N THR A 175 -15.97 5.03 8.78
CA THR A 175 -15.56 6.16 7.93
C THR A 175 -14.09 6.01 7.51
N ALA A 176 -13.19 5.71 8.43
CA ALA A 176 -11.77 5.53 8.15
C ALA A 176 -11.52 4.37 7.16
N LEU A 177 -12.18 3.21 7.36
CA LEU A 177 -12.08 2.05 6.47
C LEU A 177 -12.60 2.39 5.07
N ARG A 178 -13.78 3.03 4.99
CA ARG A 178 -14.35 3.44 3.71
C ARG A 178 -13.39 4.36 2.95
N ASN A 179 -12.89 5.40 3.61
CA ASN A 179 -11.99 6.37 2.99
C ASN A 179 -10.66 5.75 2.54
N ALA A 180 -10.14 4.76 3.26
CA ALA A 180 -8.93 4.05 2.88
C ALA A 180 -9.11 3.13 1.66
N MET A 181 -10.32 2.64 1.41
CA MET A 181 -10.62 1.73 0.29
C MET A 181 -11.09 2.46 -0.98
N ILE A 182 -11.67 3.67 -0.86
CA ILE A 182 -12.20 4.45 -1.99
C ILE A 182 -11.19 4.59 -3.14
N PRO A 183 -9.91 4.95 -2.95
CA PRO A 183 -8.99 5.17 -4.06
C PRO A 183 -8.84 3.95 -4.97
N LEU A 184 -8.76 2.74 -4.40
CA LEU A 184 -8.65 1.52 -5.20
C LEU A 184 -9.99 1.14 -5.85
N ILE A 185 -11.10 1.33 -5.15
CA ILE A 185 -12.44 1.08 -5.71
C ILE A 185 -12.69 1.98 -6.92
N ASP A 186 -12.36 3.26 -6.82
CA ASP A 186 -12.57 4.22 -7.91
C ASP A 186 -11.60 3.97 -9.07
N SER A 187 -10.34 3.65 -8.77
CA SER A 187 -9.39 3.19 -9.79
C SER A 187 -9.92 1.96 -10.52
N THR A 188 -10.49 0.99 -9.80
CA THR A 188 -11.05 -0.23 -10.43
C THR A 188 -12.24 0.08 -11.33
N LYS A 189 -13.14 1.00 -10.94
CA LYS A 189 -14.28 1.42 -11.77
C LYS A 189 -13.89 2.12 -13.06
N THR A 190 -12.75 2.82 -13.05
CA THR A 190 -12.29 3.65 -14.17
C THR A 190 -11.29 2.93 -15.06
N THR A 191 -10.77 1.80 -14.62
CA THR A 191 -9.85 0.94 -15.38
C THR A 191 -10.51 0.45 -16.67
N GLY A 192 -9.77 0.54 -17.77
CA GLY A 192 -10.21 0.13 -19.11
C GLY A 192 -11.02 1.19 -19.87
N ILE A 193 -11.53 2.22 -19.17
CA ILE A 193 -12.26 3.33 -19.80
C ILE A 193 -11.40 4.60 -19.82
N ILE A 194 -10.85 4.99 -18.67
CA ILE A 194 -10.07 6.22 -18.56
C ILE A 194 -8.57 5.92 -18.71
N PHE A 195 -8.11 4.81 -18.17
CA PHE A 195 -6.71 4.41 -18.26
C PHE A 195 -6.57 2.88 -18.37
N LEU A 196 -5.47 2.47 -19.01
CA LEU A 196 -5.04 1.08 -19.03
C LEU A 196 -3.94 0.88 -17.96
N PRO A 197 -4.05 -0.14 -17.10
CA PRO A 197 -3.02 -0.43 -16.11
C PRO A 197 -1.68 -0.78 -16.75
N GLY A 198 -0.58 -0.36 -16.10
CA GLY A 198 0.77 -0.54 -16.64
C GLY A 198 1.13 -2.01 -16.94
N ALA A 199 0.67 -2.96 -16.14
CA ALA A 199 0.91 -4.37 -16.40
C ALA A 199 0.25 -4.84 -17.70
N MET A 200 -1.00 -4.45 -17.95
CA MET A 200 -1.71 -4.74 -19.20
C MET A 200 -1.01 -4.08 -20.39
N VAL A 201 -0.64 -2.80 -20.27
CA VAL A 201 0.08 -2.06 -21.33
C VAL A 201 1.42 -2.73 -21.61
N GLY A 202 2.18 -3.11 -20.57
CA GLY A 202 3.46 -3.79 -20.72
C GLY A 202 3.34 -5.12 -21.49
N MET A 203 2.32 -5.91 -21.18
CA MET A 203 2.05 -7.17 -21.89
C MET A 203 1.71 -6.94 -23.38
N ILE A 204 0.87 -5.96 -23.69
CA ILE A 204 0.49 -5.64 -25.08
C ILE A 204 1.72 -5.15 -25.86
N ILE A 205 2.54 -4.29 -25.28
CA ILE A 205 3.79 -3.82 -25.91
C ILE A 205 4.76 -4.98 -26.14
N ALA A 206 4.78 -5.97 -25.23
CA ALA A 206 5.58 -7.17 -25.38
C ALA A 206 5.02 -8.19 -26.38
N GLY A 207 3.90 -7.87 -27.06
CA GLY A 207 3.31 -8.70 -28.13
C GLY A 207 2.25 -9.69 -27.64
N ALA A 208 1.78 -9.62 -26.38
CA ALA A 208 0.69 -10.44 -25.92
C ALA A 208 -0.66 -10.02 -26.54
N ASP A 209 -1.56 -10.98 -26.68
CA ASP A 209 -2.93 -10.71 -27.12
C ASP A 209 -3.64 -9.76 -26.13
N PRO A 210 -4.30 -8.69 -26.60
CA PRO A 210 -4.97 -7.73 -25.74
C PRO A 210 -6.04 -8.34 -24.83
N LEU A 211 -6.73 -9.38 -25.29
CA LEU A 211 -7.76 -10.05 -24.50
C LEU A 211 -7.15 -10.89 -23.38
N GLU A 212 -6.02 -11.55 -23.64
CA GLU A 212 -5.26 -12.26 -22.57
C GLU A 212 -4.71 -11.28 -21.55
N ALA A 213 -4.16 -10.16 -21.98
CA ALA A 213 -3.68 -9.09 -21.10
C ALA A 213 -4.83 -8.54 -20.24
N ALA A 214 -6.02 -8.34 -20.82
CA ALA A 214 -7.21 -7.92 -20.07
C ALA A 214 -7.67 -8.94 -19.03
N ARG A 215 -7.69 -10.24 -19.38
CA ARG A 215 -8.04 -11.32 -18.44
C ARG A 215 -7.11 -11.34 -17.22
N LEU A 216 -5.81 -11.27 -17.45
CA LEU A 216 -4.84 -11.21 -16.35
C LEU A 216 -5.05 -9.95 -15.49
N GLN A 217 -5.32 -8.82 -16.13
CA GLN A 217 -5.55 -7.56 -15.41
C GLN A 217 -6.80 -7.61 -14.53
N ILE A 218 -7.87 -8.29 -14.94
CA ILE A 218 -9.07 -8.51 -14.12
C ILE A 218 -8.71 -9.31 -12.85
N VAL A 219 -7.92 -10.37 -12.99
CA VAL A 219 -7.43 -11.15 -11.84
C VAL A 219 -6.63 -10.27 -10.89
N VAL A 220 -5.73 -9.44 -11.42
CA VAL A 220 -4.94 -8.51 -10.61
C VAL A 220 -5.83 -7.50 -9.87
N LEU A 221 -6.83 -6.92 -10.53
CA LEU A 221 -7.74 -5.96 -9.88
C LEU A 221 -8.53 -6.60 -8.73
N TYR A 222 -9.06 -7.79 -8.93
CA TYR A 222 -9.81 -8.51 -7.88
C TYR A 222 -8.92 -8.94 -6.73
N MET A 223 -7.70 -9.38 -7.04
CA MET A 223 -6.66 -9.65 -6.06
C MET A 223 -6.35 -8.42 -5.19
N LEU A 224 -6.18 -7.26 -5.81
CA LEU A 224 -5.90 -6.01 -5.10
C LEU A 224 -7.08 -5.56 -4.23
N LEU A 225 -8.31 -5.66 -4.74
CA LEU A 225 -9.52 -5.35 -3.95
C LEU A 225 -9.61 -6.24 -2.70
N GLY A 226 -9.39 -7.55 -2.84
CA GLY A 226 -9.34 -8.48 -1.73
C GLY A 226 -8.27 -8.11 -0.70
N SER A 227 -7.05 -7.89 -1.16
CA SER A 227 -5.91 -7.53 -0.31
C SER A 227 -6.13 -6.25 0.48
N VAL A 228 -6.57 -5.19 -0.20
CA VAL A 228 -6.85 -3.88 0.43
C VAL A 228 -7.97 -3.99 1.46
N SER A 229 -9.03 -4.76 1.16
CA SER A 229 -10.14 -4.98 2.08
C SER A 229 -9.68 -5.71 3.35
N ILE A 230 -8.89 -6.78 3.20
CA ILE A 230 -8.33 -7.54 4.33
C ILE A 230 -7.42 -6.62 5.16
N ALA A 231 -6.49 -5.91 4.51
CA ALA A 231 -5.58 -5.02 5.20
C ALA A 231 -6.31 -3.90 5.96
N ALA A 232 -7.28 -3.21 5.32
CA ALA A 232 -8.06 -2.15 5.95
C ALA A 232 -8.79 -2.65 7.20
N ILE A 233 -9.53 -3.77 7.07
CA ILE A 233 -10.33 -4.33 8.17
C ILE A 233 -9.41 -4.75 9.33
N LEU A 234 -8.34 -5.47 9.06
CA LEU A 234 -7.41 -5.91 10.10
C LEU A 234 -6.73 -4.73 10.80
N VAL A 235 -6.25 -3.76 10.04
CA VAL A 235 -5.66 -2.54 10.61
C VAL A 235 -6.68 -1.82 11.47
N GLY A 236 -7.89 -1.58 10.98
CA GLY A 236 -8.94 -0.90 11.75
C GLY A 236 -9.27 -1.64 13.05
N LEU A 237 -9.44 -2.97 12.98
CA LEU A 237 -9.79 -3.80 14.14
C LEU A 237 -8.65 -3.98 15.15
N LEU A 238 -7.41 -3.94 14.71
CA LEU A 238 -6.26 -4.09 15.59
C LEU A 238 -5.82 -2.74 16.17
N SER A 239 -5.87 -1.66 15.37
CA SER A 239 -5.38 -0.35 15.79
C SER A 239 -6.26 0.31 16.85
N TYR A 240 -7.61 0.24 16.73
CA TYR A 240 -8.47 0.93 17.70
C TYR A 240 -8.20 0.47 19.14
N ARG A 241 -7.91 -0.82 19.34
CA ARG A 241 -7.61 -1.36 20.67
C ARG A 241 -6.41 -0.67 21.34
N SER A 242 -5.47 -0.17 20.56
CA SER A 242 -4.27 0.48 21.07
C SER A 242 -4.54 1.85 21.70
N PHE A 243 -5.66 2.48 21.33
CA PHE A 243 -6.07 3.78 21.88
C PHE A 243 -6.79 3.68 23.23
N PHE A 244 -7.17 2.47 23.66
CA PHE A 244 -7.90 2.26 24.90
C PHE A 244 -7.10 1.46 25.92
N THR A 245 -7.44 1.66 27.19
CA THR A 245 -6.99 0.80 28.29
C THR A 245 -7.86 -0.47 28.37
N ALA A 246 -7.43 -1.45 29.19
CA ALA A 246 -8.22 -2.65 29.46
C ALA A 246 -9.59 -2.35 30.13
N ARG A 247 -9.73 -1.18 30.75
CA ARG A 247 -10.96 -0.70 31.39
C ARG A 247 -11.83 0.16 30.48
N HIS A 248 -11.65 0.06 29.17
CA HIS A 248 -12.38 0.85 28.16
C HIS A 248 -12.21 2.38 28.26
N GLN A 249 -11.11 2.88 28.83
CA GLN A 249 -10.82 4.30 28.92
C GLN A 249 -9.94 4.72 27.75
N LEU A 250 -10.21 5.90 27.17
CA LEU A 250 -9.35 6.48 26.14
C LEU A 250 -8.03 6.92 26.78
N LYS A 251 -6.90 6.56 26.17
CA LYS A 251 -5.58 6.98 26.63
C LYS A 251 -5.40 8.48 26.44
N VAL A 252 -4.96 9.17 27.48
CA VAL A 252 -4.90 10.66 27.52
C VAL A 252 -3.84 11.22 26.55
N ASP A 253 -2.85 10.46 26.14
CA ASP A 253 -1.62 10.95 25.49
C ASP A 253 -1.60 10.73 23.96
N LEU A 254 -2.68 11.08 23.26
CA LEU A 254 -2.73 11.04 21.80
C LEU A 254 -2.11 12.27 21.13
N SER A 255 -1.75 13.31 21.89
CA SER A 255 -1.26 14.59 21.36
C SER A 255 0.27 14.73 21.31
N LYS A 256 1.01 13.76 21.87
CA LYS A 256 2.48 13.74 21.87
C LYS A 256 3.00 12.67 20.93
N GLY A 257 3.05 12.98 19.61
CA GLY A 257 3.69 12.16 18.59
C GLY A 257 4.02 12.97 17.36
#